data_e4e605c9302679410c17741ddf134265
#
_entry.id   e4e605c9302679410c17741ddf134265
#
_cell.length_a   1.000
_cell.length_b   1.000
_cell.length_c   1.000
_cell.angle_alpha   90.00
_cell.angle_beta   90.00
_cell.angle_gamma   90.00
#
_symmetry.space_group_name_H-M   'P 1'
#
loop_
_entity.id
_entity.type
_entity.pdbx_description
1 polymer ?
#
loop_
_entity_poly.entity_id
_entity_poly.type
_entity_poly.pdbx_seq_one_letter_code
_entity_poly.pdbx_strand_id
1 'polypeptide(L)'
;YEDLFDGSRVVEAKVAQLMEGARAEIAKVQEMGGAVEAVETGYMKGQLVSALAERRRRLESGEDVVVGVNRFDTTEPSPLQAEGAAAIETVDPAVEAAAIEAIREWRAGRDADAVEAALGELRDAAKTDANLMDASIACAKAGVTTGEWAGVLREVFGEFRAPTGVAAAVAGGEAAAEIAAVREHVRVAGERIGEKLRILVGKPGLDGHSNGAEQVAVRARDVGFEVVYQGIRLTPSQIVAAAVQEGVHVVGLSVLSGSHLEVVPAVVDGLREAGADDVPVVVGGIIPPEDAAVLRE
;
A
#
# COMPACT_ATOMS: atom_id res chain seq x y z
N TYR A 1 -32.44 -5.94 29.84
CA TYR A 1 -31.78 -4.62 29.71
C TYR A 1 -31.67 -4.23 28.24
N GLU A 2 -32.25 -3.11 27.85
CA GLU A 2 -32.16 -2.60 26.47
C GLU A 2 -30.83 -1.90 26.22
N ASP A 3 -30.27 -1.24 27.21
CA ASP A 3 -28.94 -0.62 27.18
C ASP A 3 -28.22 -0.78 28.54
N LEU A 4 -27.08 -1.46 28.53
CA LEU A 4 -26.24 -1.69 29.72
C LEU A 4 -25.52 -0.43 30.20
N PHE A 5 -25.40 0.58 29.35
CA PHE A 5 -24.66 1.82 29.64
C PHE A 5 -25.57 3.03 29.89
N ASP A 6 -26.89 2.84 29.79
CA ASP A 6 -27.86 3.91 30.01
C ASP A 6 -27.67 4.52 31.40
N GLY A 7 -27.64 5.86 31.47
CA GLY A 7 -27.41 6.63 32.69
C GLY A 7 -25.97 6.67 33.20
N SER A 8 -24.99 6.07 32.46
CA SER A 8 -23.59 6.18 32.82
C SER A 8 -23.04 7.58 32.48
N ARG A 9 -22.76 8.39 33.49
CA ARG A 9 -22.20 9.75 33.29
C ARG A 9 -20.85 9.74 32.56
N VAL A 10 -20.05 8.70 32.73
CA VAL A 10 -18.74 8.58 32.10
C VAL A 10 -18.92 8.30 30.60
N VAL A 11 -19.83 7.38 30.24
CA VAL A 11 -20.13 7.06 28.84
C VAL A 11 -20.73 8.27 28.13
N GLU A 12 -21.74 8.94 28.77
CA GLU A 12 -22.37 10.13 28.20
C GLU A 12 -21.37 11.28 27.97
N ALA A 13 -20.48 11.55 28.92
CA ALA A 13 -19.42 12.55 28.74
C ALA A 13 -18.46 12.19 27.60
N LYS A 14 -18.11 10.89 27.44
CA LYS A 14 -17.24 10.43 26.37
C LYS A 14 -17.91 10.51 25.00
N VAL A 15 -19.19 10.15 24.92
CA VAL A 15 -20.01 10.30 23.71
C VAL A 15 -20.08 11.77 23.30
N ALA A 16 -20.38 12.68 24.24
CA ALA A 16 -20.42 14.12 23.96
C ALA A 16 -19.08 14.63 23.40
N GLN A 17 -17.95 14.23 24.01
CA GLN A 17 -16.61 14.58 23.54
C GLN A 17 -16.33 14.07 22.12
N LEU A 18 -16.69 12.80 21.82
CA LEU A 18 -16.50 12.22 20.49
C LEU A 18 -17.38 12.90 19.45
N MET A 19 -18.63 13.24 19.80
CA MET A 19 -19.53 13.97 18.91
C MET A 19 -19.04 15.38 18.60
N GLU A 20 -18.49 16.08 19.58
CA GLU A 20 -17.89 17.41 19.38
C GLU A 20 -16.72 17.34 18.40
N GLY A 21 -15.79 16.38 18.62
CA GLY A 21 -14.65 16.16 17.73
C GLY A 21 -15.07 15.79 16.30
N ALA A 22 -16.07 14.89 16.17
CA ALA A 22 -16.59 14.49 14.86
C ALA A 22 -17.24 15.66 14.12
N ARG A 23 -18.03 16.49 14.81
CA ARG A 23 -18.65 17.68 14.20
C ARG A 23 -17.61 18.70 13.77
N ALA A 24 -16.56 18.93 14.55
CA ALA A 24 -15.48 19.83 14.19
C ALA A 24 -14.75 19.34 12.93
N GLU A 25 -14.50 18.04 12.83
CA GLU A 25 -13.86 17.46 11.63
C GLU A 25 -14.76 17.54 10.39
N ILE A 26 -16.05 17.26 10.54
CA ILE A 26 -17.04 17.41 9.44
C ILE A 26 -17.08 18.86 8.96
N ALA A 27 -17.15 19.84 9.86
CA ALA A 27 -17.15 21.25 9.51
C ALA A 27 -15.89 21.63 8.73
N LYS A 28 -14.73 21.18 9.16
CA LYS A 28 -13.45 21.42 8.45
C LYS A 28 -13.43 20.84 7.05
N VAL A 29 -13.94 19.61 6.85
CA VAL A 29 -14.06 18.99 5.53
C VAL A 29 -15.05 19.77 4.65
N GLN A 30 -16.15 20.26 5.20
CA GLN A 30 -17.12 21.08 4.47
C GLN A 30 -16.53 22.43 4.04
N GLU A 31 -15.75 23.09 4.92
CA GLU A 31 -15.06 24.35 4.61
C GLU A 31 -14.01 24.19 3.50
N MET A 32 -13.43 23.01 3.36
CA MET A 32 -12.49 22.68 2.28
C MET A 32 -13.17 22.47 0.91
N GLY A 33 -14.48 22.40 0.85
CA GLY A 33 -15.25 22.13 -0.37
C GLY A 33 -15.90 20.73 -0.41
N GLY A 34 -15.84 19.99 0.70
CA GLY A 34 -16.46 18.68 0.86
C GLY A 34 -15.47 17.51 0.78
N ALA A 35 -16.03 16.31 0.83
CA ALA A 35 -15.25 15.09 0.94
C ALA A 35 -14.33 14.81 -0.28
N VAL A 36 -14.78 15.16 -1.48
CA VAL A 36 -14.00 14.97 -2.71
C VAL A 36 -12.74 15.83 -2.66
N GLU A 37 -12.89 17.13 -2.40
CA GLU A 37 -11.76 18.05 -2.28
C GLU A 37 -10.80 17.65 -1.16
N ALA A 38 -11.31 17.19 -0.02
CA ALA A 38 -10.49 16.72 1.09
C ALA A 38 -9.67 15.45 0.73
N VAL A 39 -10.18 14.60 -0.17
CA VAL A 39 -9.43 13.45 -0.71
C VAL A 39 -8.40 13.92 -1.75
N GLU A 40 -8.79 14.74 -2.70
CA GLU A 40 -7.93 15.22 -3.80
C GLU A 40 -6.76 16.06 -3.29
N THR A 41 -6.98 16.90 -2.29
CA THR A 41 -5.92 17.67 -1.62
C THR A 41 -5.02 16.83 -0.70
N GLY A 42 -5.37 15.56 -0.48
CA GLY A 42 -4.63 14.66 0.42
C GLY A 42 -4.85 14.90 1.91
N TYR A 43 -5.82 15.76 2.28
CA TYR A 43 -6.11 16.06 3.69
C TYR A 43 -6.44 14.81 4.50
N MET A 44 -7.40 13.99 4.03
CA MET A 44 -7.81 12.75 4.71
C MET A 44 -6.61 11.82 4.95
N LYS A 45 -5.79 11.64 3.93
CA LYS A 45 -4.61 10.78 4.01
C LYS A 45 -3.54 11.35 4.94
N GLY A 46 -3.32 12.65 4.89
CA GLY A 46 -2.39 13.34 5.80
C GLY A 46 -2.78 13.18 7.28
N GLN A 47 -4.07 13.31 7.61
CA GLN A 47 -4.58 13.08 8.97
C GLN A 47 -4.34 11.64 9.43
N LEU A 48 -4.62 10.66 8.58
CA LEU A 48 -4.41 9.24 8.89
C LEU A 48 -2.93 8.94 9.15
N VAL A 49 -2.04 9.38 8.28
CA VAL A 49 -0.58 9.16 8.41
C VAL A 49 -0.04 9.81 9.67
N SER A 50 -0.47 11.05 9.98
CA SER A 50 -0.07 11.78 11.19
C SER A 50 -0.57 11.09 12.47
N ALA A 51 -1.82 10.63 12.50
CA ALA A 51 -2.38 9.91 13.64
C ALA A 51 -1.66 8.58 13.91
N LEU A 52 -1.30 7.85 12.84
CA LEU A 52 -0.52 6.61 12.94
C LEU A 52 0.90 6.87 13.43
N ALA A 53 1.56 7.92 12.96
CA ALA A 53 2.89 8.31 13.41
C ALA A 53 2.90 8.66 14.90
N GLU A 54 1.90 9.42 15.38
CA GLU A 54 1.76 9.77 16.80
C GLU A 54 1.46 8.55 17.65
N ARG A 55 0.55 7.66 17.22
CA ARG A 55 0.29 6.41 17.95
C ARG A 55 1.54 5.56 18.08
N ARG A 56 2.32 5.46 17.01
CA ARG A 56 3.59 4.73 17.04
C ARG A 56 4.59 5.35 18.02
N ARG A 57 4.74 6.67 18.01
CA ARG A 57 5.58 7.38 18.99
C ARG A 57 5.19 7.04 20.43
N ARG A 58 3.89 7.04 20.75
CA ARG A 58 3.38 6.72 22.09
C ARG A 58 3.65 5.27 22.50
N LEU A 59 3.58 4.34 21.55
CA LEU A 59 3.95 2.93 21.78
C LEU A 59 5.46 2.78 22.01
N GLU A 60 6.29 3.43 21.20
CA GLU A 60 7.75 3.37 21.30
C GLU A 60 8.27 4.03 22.58
N SER A 61 7.65 5.12 23.04
CA SER A 61 7.98 5.77 24.31
C SER A 61 7.44 5.04 25.54
N GLY A 62 6.56 4.05 25.37
CA GLY A 62 5.88 3.36 26.45
C GLY A 62 4.74 4.16 27.11
N GLU A 63 4.35 5.31 26.54
CA GLU A 63 3.18 6.10 26.97
C GLU A 63 1.89 5.29 26.80
N ASP A 64 1.76 4.58 25.66
CA ASP A 64 0.72 3.59 25.45
C ASP A 64 1.29 2.18 25.63
N VAL A 65 0.52 1.34 26.34
CA VAL A 65 0.87 -0.07 26.54
C VAL A 65 -0.05 -0.95 25.70
N VAL A 66 0.56 -1.76 24.84
CA VAL A 66 -0.13 -2.83 24.11
C VAL A 66 0.53 -4.15 24.46
N VAL A 67 -0.24 -5.04 25.10
CA VAL A 67 0.23 -6.36 25.52
C VAL A 67 0.66 -7.19 24.32
N GLY A 68 1.83 -7.79 24.40
CA GLY A 68 2.41 -8.59 23.32
C GLY A 68 3.03 -7.75 22.18
N VAL A 69 3.09 -6.42 22.32
CA VAL A 69 3.73 -5.52 21.35
C VAL A 69 4.90 -4.76 21.98
N ASN A 70 4.64 -3.96 23.04
CA ASN A 70 5.69 -3.21 23.73
C ASN A 70 5.78 -3.51 25.24
N ARG A 71 4.92 -4.37 25.75
CA ARG A 71 4.96 -4.94 27.12
C ARG A 71 4.48 -6.37 27.07
N PHE A 72 5.06 -7.22 27.92
CA PHE A 72 4.73 -8.64 28.01
C PHE A 72 4.89 -9.36 26.67
N ASP A 73 5.99 -9.09 25.98
CA ASP A 73 6.36 -9.58 24.66
C ASP A 73 7.06 -10.94 24.69
N THR A 74 7.45 -11.41 25.87
CA THR A 74 7.95 -12.78 26.05
C THR A 74 6.77 -13.74 26.05
N THR A 75 6.60 -14.46 24.96
CA THR A 75 5.54 -15.45 24.79
C THR A 75 6.09 -16.85 24.69
N GLU A 76 5.34 -17.83 25.21
CA GLU A 76 5.52 -19.22 24.81
C GLU A 76 5.21 -19.34 23.31
N PRO A 77 5.88 -20.25 22.57
CA PRO A 77 5.55 -20.51 21.18
C PRO A 77 4.06 -20.79 21.03
N SER A 78 3.41 -20.12 20.08
CA SER A 78 1.99 -20.34 19.83
C SER A 78 1.75 -21.80 19.43
N PRO A 79 0.79 -22.50 20.06
CA PRO A 79 0.42 -23.86 19.63
C PRO A 79 0.02 -23.91 18.14
N LEU A 80 -0.47 -22.79 17.60
CA LEU A 80 -0.85 -22.67 16.17
C LEU A 80 0.39 -22.57 15.24
N GLN A 81 1.58 -22.30 15.80
CA GLN A 81 2.85 -22.28 15.05
C GLN A 81 3.69 -23.53 15.28
N ALA A 82 3.20 -24.48 16.09
CA ALA A 82 3.94 -25.71 16.42
C ALA A 82 4.16 -26.63 15.21
N GLU A 83 3.36 -26.46 14.15
CA GLU A 83 3.46 -27.23 12.91
C GLU A 83 4.40 -26.61 11.86
N GLY A 84 5.08 -25.49 12.16
CA GLY A 84 6.06 -24.85 11.28
C GLY A 84 5.42 -24.41 9.95
N ALA A 85 6.07 -24.75 8.83
CA ALA A 85 5.59 -24.38 7.48
C ALA A 85 4.20 -24.93 7.14
N ALA A 86 3.73 -25.99 7.80
CA ALA A 86 2.38 -26.54 7.61
C ALA A 86 1.25 -25.59 8.10
N ALA A 87 1.58 -24.60 8.93
CA ALA A 87 0.63 -23.58 9.38
C ALA A 87 0.38 -22.47 8.34
N ILE A 88 1.17 -22.42 7.26
CA ILE A 88 1.03 -21.46 6.18
C ILE A 88 0.33 -22.14 5.01
N GLU A 89 -0.88 -21.71 4.72
CA GLU A 89 -1.61 -22.20 3.55
C GLU A 89 -0.95 -21.66 2.27
N THR A 90 -0.48 -22.56 1.42
CA THR A 90 0.11 -22.23 0.12
C THR A 90 -0.82 -22.67 -0.99
N VAL A 91 -0.93 -21.87 -2.05
CA VAL A 91 -1.68 -22.22 -3.25
C VAL A 91 -0.85 -23.22 -4.06
N ASP A 92 -1.46 -24.35 -4.42
CA ASP A 92 -0.83 -25.31 -5.32
C ASP A 92 -0.58 -24.66 -6.69
N PRO A 93 0.65 -24.63 -7.20
CA PRO A 93 0.97 -24.07 -8.51
C PRO A 93 0.15 -24.66 -9.67
N ALA A 94 -0.33 -25.91 -9.52
CA ALA A 94 -1.21 -26.53 -10.50
C ALA A 94 -2.58 -25.83 -10.60
N VAL A 95 -3.08 -25.27 -9.51
CA VAL A 95 -4.35 -24.51 -9.49
C VAL A 95 -4.21 -23.22 -10.27
N GLU A 96 -3.09 -22.51 -10.11
CA GLU A 96 -2.79 -21.29 -10.87
C GLU A 96 -2.65 -21.60 -12.37
N ALA A 97 -1.88 -22.62 -12.71
CA ALA A 97 -1.71 -23.04 -14.12
C ALA A 97 -3.05 -23.42 -14.78
N ALA A 98 -3.90 -24.15 -14.05
CA ALA A 98 -5.23 -24.52 -14.54
C ALA A 98 -6.14 -23.28 -14.72
N ALA A 99 -6.09 -22.31 -13.82
CA ALA A 99 -6.87 -21.07 -13.95
C ALA A 99 -6.41 -20.21 -15.16
N ILE A 100 -5.10 -20.13 -15.39
CA ILE A 100 -4.54 -19.43 -16.55
C ILE A 100 -5.00 -20.10 -17.85
N GLU A 101 -4.93 -21.43 -17.93
CA GLU A 101 -5.36 -22.15 -19.12
C GLU A 101 -6.85 -22.02 -19.38
N ALA A 102 -7.68 -22.10 -18.34
CA ALA A 102 -9.13 -21.89 -18.46
C ALA A 102 -9.47 -20.49 -19.05
N ILE A 103 -8.74 -19.43 -18.68
CA ILE A 103 -8.93 -18.11 -19.26
C ILE A 103 -8.46 -18.05 -20.73
N ARG A 104 -7.39 -18.76 -21.09
CA ARG A 104 -6.93 -18.85 -22.47
C ARG A 104 -7.94 -19.57 -23.36
N GLU A 105 -8.46 -20.72 -22.90
CA GLU A 105 -9.51 -21.48 -23.58
C GLU A 105 -10.79 -20.64 -23.73
N TRP A 106 -11.20 -19.94 -22.67
CA TRP A 106 -12.34 -19.01 -22.72
C TRP A 106 -12.17 -17.96 -23.80
N ARG A 107 -11.02 -17.31 -23.85
CA ARG A 107 -10.73 -16.29 -24.87
C ARG A 107 -10.71 -16.86 -26.28
N ALA A 108 -10.19 -18.06 -26.47
CA ALA A 108 -10.13 -18.73 -27.77
C ALA A 108 -11.50 -19.19 -28.29
N GLY A 109 -12.43 -19.55 -27.38
CA GLY A 109 -13.74 -20.08 -27.71
C GLY A 109 -14.87 -19.07 -27.89
N ARG A 110 -14.64 -17.80 -27.54
CA ARG A 110 -15.67 -16.74 -27.63
C ARG A 110 -15.74 -16.09 -29.00
N ASP A 111 -16.85 -15.43 -29.30
CA ASP A 111 -17.03 -14.63 -30.50
C ASP A 111 -16.26 -13.29 -30.36
N ALA A 112 -15.18 -13.15 -31.12
CA ALA A 112 -14.32 -11.97 -31.03
C ALA A 112 -15.02 -10.67 -31.50
N ASP A 113 -15.86 -10.76 -32.54
CA ASP A 113 -16.57 -9.61 -33.06
C ASP A 113 -17.63 -9.11 -32.08
N ALA A 114 -18.33 -10.04 -31.41
CA ALA A 114 -19.27 -9.70 -30.34
C ALA A 114 -18.57 -9.04 -29.13
N VAL A 115 -17.37 -9.50 -28.78
CA VAL A 115 -16.55 -8.91 -27.71
C VAL A 115 -16.12 -7.50 -28.08
N GLU A 116 -15.59 -7.28 -29.30
CA GLU A 116 -15.18 -5.96 -29.76
C GLU A 116 -16.33 -4.97 -29.82
N ALA A 117 -17.49 -5.40 -30.31
CA ALA A 117 -18.70 -4.58 -30.36
C ALA A 117 -19.14 -4.16 -28.95
N ALA A 118 -19.20 -5.10 -27.98
CA ALA A 118 -19.59 -4.81 -26.60
C ALA A 118 -18.59 -3.88 -25.88
N LEU A 119 -17.28 -4.05 -26.10
CA LEU A 119 -16.26 -3.13 -25.59
C LEU A 119 -16.36 -1.74 -26.22
N GLY A 120 -16.73 -1.65 -27.51
CA GLY A 120 -17.01 -0.40 -28.20
C GLY A 120 -18.21 0.34 -27.58
N GLU A 121 -19.32 -0.37 -27.36
CA GLU A 121 -20.51 0.19 -26.68
C GLU A 121 -20.19 0.69 -25.27
N LEU A 122 -19.40 -0.08 -24.50
CA LEU A 122 -18.94 0.34 -23.17
C LEU A 122 -18.10 1.63 -23.24
N ARG A 123 -17.17 1.70 -24.19
CA ARG A 123 -16.30 2.88 -24.39
C ARG A 123 -17.13 4.12 -24.75
N ASP A 124 -18.12 3.98 -25.58
CA ASP A 124 -18.97 5.09 -26.02
C ASP A 124 -19.92 5.53 -24.89
N ALA A 125 -20.52 4.60 -24.17
CA ALA A 125 -21.30 4.90 -22.97
C ALA A 125 -20.46 5.63 -21.91
N ALA A 126 -19.22 5.21 -21.69
CA ALA A 126 -18.31 5.80 -20.70
C ALA A 126 -17.92 7.27 -21.02
N LYS A 127 -18.04 7.72 -22.26
CA LYS A 127 -17.81 9.11 -22.65
C LYS A 127 -19.02 10.03 -22.41
N THR A 128 -20.12 9.49 -21.93
CA THR A 128 -21.39 10.21 -21.70
C THR A 128 -21.84 10.03 -20.25
N ASP A 129 -23.00 10.65 -19.91
CA ASP A 129 -23.65 10.45 -18.60
C ASP A 129 -24.55 9.20 -18.56
N ALA A 130 -24.44 8.30 -19.53
CA ALA A 130 -25.24 7.08 -19.59
C ALA A 130 -24.87 6.12 -18.43
N ASN A 131 -25.85 5.35 -17.98
CA ASN A 131 -25.59 4.28 -17.02
C ASN A 131 -24.77 3.17 -17.69
N LEU A 132 -23.59 2.88 -17.11
CA LEU A 132 -22.66 1.88 -17.65
C LEU A 132 -23.11 0.43 -17.41
N MET A 133 -24.17 0.20 -16.63
CA MET A 133 -24.58 -1.15 -16.24
C MET A 133 -25.06 -1.95 -17.46
N ASP A 134 -25.84 -1.37 -18.36
CA ASP A 134 -26.36 -2.07 -19.53
C ASP A 134 -25.22 -2.50 -20.47
N ALA A 135 -24.27 -1.62 -20.75
CA ALA A 135 -23.08 -1.93 -21.53
C ALA A 135 -22.17 -2.96 -20.84
N SER A 136 -22.05 -2.90 -19.51
CA SER A 136 -21.30 -3.90 -18.72
C SER A 136 -21.94 -5.28 -18.78
N ILE A 137 -23.29 -5.35 -18.75
CA ILE A 137 -24.03 -6.61 -18.91
C ILE A 137 -23.84 -7.17 -20.32
N ALA A 138 -23.85 -6.32 -21.35
CA ALA A 138 -23.56 -6.72 -22.73
C ALA A 138 -22.14 -7.29 -22.84
N CYS A 139 -21.13 -6.66 -22.24
CA CYS A 139 -19.78 -7.17 -22.14
C CYS A 139 -19.72 -8.57 -21.51
N ALA A 140 -20.39 -8.75 -20.36
CA ALA A 140 -20.42 -10.05 -19.67
C ALA A 140 -21.05 -11.14 -20.54
N LYS A 141 -22.16 -10.85 -21.23
CA LYS A 141 -22.83 -11.79 -22.17
C LYS A 141 -21.97 -12.12 -23.39
N ALA A 142 -21.19 -11.20 -23.89
CA ALA A 142 -20.24 -11.41 -25.00
C ALA A 142 -18.99 -12.20 -24.58
N GLY A 143 -18.78 -12.42 -23.29
CA GLY A 143 -17.61 -13.13 -22.77
C GLY A 143 -16.38 -12.24 -22.57
N VAL A 144 -16.56 -10.94 -22.42
CA VAL A 144 -15.48 -10.01 -22.05
C VAL A 144 -14.93 -10.36 -20.68
N THR A 145 -13.61 -10.41 -20.53
CA THR A 145 -12.95 -10.62 -19.25
C THR A 145 -12.94 -9.34 -18.41
N THR A 146 -12.82 -9.48 -17.08
CA THR A 146 -12.73 -8.33 -16.16
C THR A 146 -11.58 -7.38 -16.53
N GLY A 147 -10.44 -7.94 -16.99
CA GLY A 147 -9.29 -7.14 -17.41
C GLY A 147 -9.59 -6.27 -18.65
N GLU A 148 -10.27 -6.84 -19.65
CA GLU A 148 -10.67 -6.10 -20.87
C GLU A 148 -11.70 -5.01 -20.54
N TRP A 149 -12.73 -5.34 -19.76
CA TRP A 149 -13.73 -4.40 -19.29
C TRP A 149 -13.10 -3.23 -18.52
N ALA A 150 -12.24 -3.53 -17.53
CA ALA A 150 -11.55 -2.51 -16.75
C ALA A 150 -10.56 -1.71 -17.60
N GLY A 151 -9.93 -2.33 -18.62
CA GLY A 151 -9.05 -1.67 -19.56
C GLY A 151 -9.74 -0.53 -20.29
N VAL A 152 -10.93 -0.78 -20.86
CA VAL A 152 -11.73 0.25 -21.54
C VAL A 152 -12.10 1.40 -20.60
N LEU A 153 -12.47 1.11 -19.36
CA LEU A 153 -12.79 2.16 -18.39
C LEU A 153 -11.56 3.00 -18.00
N ARG A 154 -10.37 2.37 -17.88
CA ARG A 154 -9.11 3.11 -17.67
C ARG A 154 -8.71 3.99 -18.84
N GLU A 155 -8.97 3.54 -20.07
CA GLU A 155 -8.75 4.35 -21.27
C GLU A 155 -9.56 5.65 -21.25
N VAL A 156 -10.80 5.58 -20.76
CA VAL A 156 -11.73 6.74 -20.75
C VAL A 156 -11.53 7.62 -19.52
N PHE A 157 -11.45 7.02 -18.32
CA PHE A 157 -11.42 7.75 -17.05
C PHE A 157 -10.02 7.96 -16.49
N GLY A 158 -9.02 7.26 -17.02
CA GLY A 158 -7.69 7.19 -16.42
C GLY A 158 -7.64 6.30 -15.17
N GLU A 159 -6.49 6.30 -14.52
CA GLU A 159 -6.29 5.61 -13.22
C GLU A 159 -6.25 6.63 -12.10
N PHE A 160 -7.15 6.48 -11.13
CA PHE A 160 -7.08 7.28 -9.90
C PHE A 160 -5.90 6.82 -9.04
N ARG A 161 -5.01 7.75 -8.72
CA ARG A 161 -3.95 7.57 -7.73
C ARG A 161 -4.20 8.51 -6.56
N ALA A 162 -4.55 7.94 -5.42
CA ALA A 162 -4.77 8.71 -4.21
C ALA A 162 -3.48 9.42 -3.76
N PRO A 163 -3.58 10.65 -3.24
CA PRO A 163 -2.46 11.33 -2.59
C PRO A 163 -1.86 10.48 -1.48
N THR A 164 -0.54 10.46 -1.36
CA THR A 164 0.16 9.60 -0.39
C THR A 164 0.13 10.11 1.04
N GLY A 165 -0.05 11.41 1.24
CA GLY A 165 -0.06 12.06 2.56
C GLY A 165 1.28 12.09 3.29
N VAL A 166 2.32 11.44 2.77
CA VAL A 166 3.64 11.33 3.43
C VAL A 166 4.31 12.71 3.59
N ALA A 167 4.18 13.57 2.60
CA ALA A 167 4.76 14.93 2.64
C ALA A 167 4.10 15.82 3.70
N ALA A 168 2.82 15.62 3.98
CA ALA A 168 2.05 16.42 4.95
C ALA A 168 2.18 15.91 6.39
N ALA A 169 2.73 14.71 6.62
CA ALA A 169 2.90 14.17 7.95
C ALA A 169 3.93 14.97 8.74
N VAL A 170 3.53 15.49 9.90
CA VAL A 170 4.41 16.23 10.81
C VAL A 170 5.38 15.24 11.47
N ALA A 171 6.67 15.52 11.38
CA ALA A 171 7.69 14.78 12.14
C ALA A 171 7.45 15.02 13.64
N GLY A 172 7.06 13.99 14.36
CA GLY A 172 6.71 14.09 15.79
C GLY A 172 7.77 13.47 16.69
N GLY A 173 8.20 14.21 17.69
CA GLY A 173 8.86 13.70 18.90
C GLY A 173 10.38 13.66 18.90
N GLU A 174 10.95 13.76 20.10
CA GLU A 174 12.37 13.51 20.36
C GLU A 174 12.71 12.07 19.95
N ALA A 175 13.68 11.96 19.04
CA ALA A 175 14.13 10.67 18.53
C ALA A 175 14.78 9.87 19.67
N ALA A 176 14.35 8.62 19.86
CA ALA A 176 15.09 7.67 20.63
C ALA A 176 16.56 7.63 20.17
N ALA A 177 17.50 7.29 21.05
CA ALA A 177 18.94 7.28 20.76
C ALA A 177 19.29 6.48 19.48
N GLU A 178 18.55 5.43 19.20
CA GLU A 178 18.68 4.62 17.99
C GLU A 178 18.38 5.40 16.71
N ILE A 179 17.31 6.22 16.69
CA ILE A 179 16.96 7.06 15.53
C ILE A 179 18.03 8.13 15.30
N ALA A 180 18.57 8.69 16.39
CA ALA A 180 19.67 9.64 16.30
C ALA A 180 20.93 9.00 15.68
N ALA A 181 21.26 7.76 16.07
CA ALA A 181 22.38 7.02 15.50
C ALA A 181 22.15 6.71 14.01
N VAL A 182 20.96 6.29 13.61
CA VAL A 182 20.62 6.05 12.19
C VAL A 182 20.72 7.34 11.39
N ARG A 183 20.22 8.47 11.91
CA ARG A 183 20.32 9.79 11.27
C ARG A 183 21.78 10.18 11.02
N GLU A 184 22.65 9.93 11.99
CA GLU A 184 24.08 10.20 11.82
C GLU A 184 24.71 9.31 10.75
N HIS A 185 24.36 8.02 10.70
CA HIS A 185 24.84 7.12 9.64
C HIS A 185 24.37 7.59 8.25
N VAL A 186 23.11 7.99 8.10
CA VAL A 186 22.57 8.52 6.83
C VAL A 186 23.32 9.78 6.40
N ARG A 187 23.59 10.71 7.35
CA ARG A 187 24.34 11.92 7.10
C ARG A 187 25.76 11.63 6.61
N VAL A 188 26.48 10.77 7.33
CA VAL A 188 27.87 10.37 7.00
C VAL A 188 27.94 9.68 5.64
N ALA A 189 26.98 8.79 5.34
CA ALA A 189 26.92 8.11 4.04
C ALA A 189 26.66 9.12 2.91
N GLY A 190 25.74 10.07 3.09
CA GLY A 190 25.50 11.15 2.12
C GLY A 190 26.72 12.01 1.87
N GLU A 191 27.49 12.35 2.92
CA GLU A 191 28.74 13.12 2.77
C GLU A 191 29.82 12.36 1.99
N ARG A 192 29.88 11.02 2.14
CA ARG A 192 30.83 10.19 1.37
C ARG A 192 30.49 10.12 -0.11
N ILE A 193 29.20 10.13 -0.45
CA ILE A 193 28.70 10.09 -1.83
C ILE A 193 28.74 11.49 -2.45
N GLY A 194 28.66 12.54 -1.62
CA GLY A 194 28.63 13.93 -2.05
C GLY A 194 27.23 14.46 -2.34
N GLU A 195 26.20 13.72 -2.00
CA GLU A 195 24.81 14.10 -2.16
C GLU A 195 23.90 13.50 -1.07
N LYS A 196 22.67 14.00 -0.98
CA LYS A 196 21.69 13.50 -0.04
C LYS A 196 21.20 12.12 -0.47
N LEU A 197 21.21 11.16 0.46
CA LEU A 197 20.72 9.82 0.17
C LEU A 197 19.23 9.85 -0.18
N ARG A 198 18.89 9.20 -1.28
CA ARG A 198 17.53 9.08 -1.79
C ARG A 198 17.07 7.63 -1.72
N ILE A 199 15.87 7.40 -1.18
CA ILE A 199 15.24 6.09 -1.11
C ILE A 199 13.90 6.10 -1.82
N LEU A 200 13.66 5.12 -2.68
CA LEU A 200 12.32 4.85 -3.18
C LEU A 200 11.65 3.84 -2.24
N VAL A 201 10.44 4.15 -1.78
CA VAL A 201 9.59 3.20 -1.08
C VAL A 201 8.46 2.80 -2.02
N GLY A 202 8.50 1.56 -2.48
CA GLY A 202 7.55 0.98 -3.44
C GLY A 202 6.69 -0.11 -2.81
N LYS A 203 5.45 -0.23 -3.30
CA LYS A 203 4.55 -1.31 -2.92
C LYS A 203 4.06 -2.01 -4.19
N PRO A 204 4.78 -3.07 -4.63
CA PRO A 204 4.42 -3.81 -5.83
C PRO A 204 3.21 -4.69 -5.62
N GLY A 205 2.53 -5.04 -6.73
CA GLY A 205 1.40 -5.95 -6.75
C GLY A 205 0.06 -5.28 -6.45
N LEU A 206 -0.95 -6.09 -6.19
CA LEU A 206 -2.34 -5.65 -6.05
C LEU A 206 -2.74 -5.28 -4.62
N ASP A 207 -1.84 -5.41 -3.66
CA ASP A 207 -2.12 -5.15 -2.25
C ASP A 207 -2.43 -3.67 -2.00
N GLY A 208 -3.58 -3.42 -1.36
CA GLY A 208 -4.09 -2.09 -1.02
C GLY A 208 -3.66 -1.53 0.34
N HIS A 209 -2.91 -2.29 1.14
CA HIS A 209 -2.52 -1.89 2.50
C HIS A 209 -1.34 -0.92 2.48
N SER A 210 -1.60 0.38 2.47
CA SER A 210 -0.56 1.42 2.35
C SER A 210 0.19 1.75 3.64
N ASN A 211 -0.44 1.52 4.82
CA ASN A 211 0.03 2.04 6.10
C ASN A 211 1.48 1.67 6.44
N GLY A 212 1.89 0.41 6.19
CA GLY A 212 3.25 -0.04 6.48
C GLY A 212 4.30 0.71 5.64
N ALA A 213 4.08 0.81 4.33
CA ALA A 213 4.96 1.53 3.42
C ALA A 213 5.05 3.02 3.77
N GLU A 214 3.93 3.64 4.11
CA GLU A 214 3.86 5.06 4.50
C GLU A 214 4.64 5.33 5.79
N GLN A 215 4.54 4.44 6.80
CA GLN A 215 5.31 4.59 8.03
C GLN A 215 6.81 4.43 7.77
N VAL A 216 7.23 3.52 6.89
CA VAL A 216 8.63 3.39 6.48
C VAL A 216 9.09 4.67 5.76
N ALA A 217 8.28 5.20 4.84
CA ALA A 217 8.59 6.44 4.11
C ALA A 217 8.75 7.65 5.05
N VAL A 218 7.83 7.81 6.03
CA VAL A 218 7.92 8.87 7.04
C VAL A 218 9.19 8.71 7.89
N ARG A 219 9.49 7.50 8.36
CA ARG A 219 10.69 7.25 9.16
C ARG A 219 11.98 7.46 8.37
N ALA A 220 12.04 7.02 7.12
CA ALA A 220 13.19 7.28 6.25
C ALA A 220 13.44 8.78 6.08
N ARG A 221 12.38 9.58 5.89
CA ARG A 221 12.45 11.04 5.85
C ARG A 221 12.97 11.60 7.18
N ASP A 222 12.46 11.12 8.32
CA ASP A 222 12.81 11.60 9.65
C ASP A 222 14.29 11.35 10.00
N VAL A 223 14.88 10.29 9.45
CA VAL A 223 16.33 10.02 9.60
C VAL A 223 17.20 10.66 8.52
N GLY A 224 16.62 11.43 7.59
CA GLY A 224 17.37 12.30 6.68
C GLY A 224 17.41 11.88 5.23
N PHE A 225 16.77 10.78 4.83
CA PHE A 225 16.62 10.45 3.41
C PHE A 225 15.74 11.45 2.67
N GLU A 226 16.03 11.66 1.41
CA GLU A 226 15.06 12.13 0.45
C GLU A 226 14.21 10.93 0.02
N VAL A 227 12.89 11.02 0.19
CA VAL A 227 12.00 9.87 0.01
C VAL A 227 11.15 10.04 -1.25
N VAL A 228 11.28 9.08 -2.16
CA VAL A 228 10.41 8.91 -3.31
C VAL A 228 9.35 7.87 -2.93
N TYR A 229 8.11 8.28 -2.79
CA TYR A 229 6.99 7.38 -2.48
C TYR A 229 5.85 7.59 -3.45
N GLN A 230 5.59 6.59 -4.28
CA GLN A 230 4.60 6.66 -5.36
C GLN A 230 3.25 6.01 -4.99
N GLY A 231 3.09 5.57 -3.75
CA GLY A 231 1.85 4.92 -3.29
C GLY A 231 1.90 3.39 -3.43
N ILE A 232 0.75 2.83 -3.78
CA ILE A 232 0.49 1.39 -3.77
C ILE A 232 0.12 0.88 -5.16
N ARG A 233 0.06 -0.44 -5.32
CA ARG A 233 -0.35 -1.14 -6.54
C ARG A 233 0.54 -0.82 -7.75
N LEU A 234 1.84 -0.70 -7.49
CA LEU A 234 2.81 -0.45 -8.54
C LEU A 234 3.18 -1.76 -9.25
N THR A 235 3.41 -1.67 -10.56
CA THR A 235 4.05 -2.78 -11.26
C THR A 235 5.56 -2.75 -11.01
N PRO A 236 6.28 -3.89 -11.09
CA PRO A 236 7.73 -3.90 -11.02
C PRO A 236 8.38 -2.90 -11.99
N SER A 237 7.90 -2.81 -13.22
CA SER A 237 8.40 -1.86 -14.23
C SER A 237 8.20 -0.39 -13.83
N GLN A 238 7.10 -0.04 -13.16
CA GLN A 238 6.89 1.32 -12.65
C GLN A 238 7.87 1.66 -11.52
N ILE A 239 8.17 0.70 -10.64
CA ILE A 239 9.16 0.88 -9.57
C ILE A 239 10.56 1.07 -10.16
N VAL A 240 10.94 0.25 -11.13
CA VAL A 240 12.24 0.35 -11.81
C VAL A 240 12.37 1.68 -12.53
N ALA A 241 11.36 2.07 -13.32
CA ALA A 241 11.36 3.35 -14.03
C ALA A 241 11.52 4.54 -13.06
N ALA A 242 10.80 4.53 -11.95
CA ALA A 242 10.93 5.57 -10.94
C ALA A 242 12.29 5.57 -10.25
N ALA A 243 12.84 4.40 -9.91
CA ALA A 243 14.15 4.29 -9.28
C ALA A 243 15.25 4.89 -10.16
N VAL A 244 15.22 4.59 -11.46
CA VAL A 244 16.19 5.11 -12.44
C VAL A 244 15.97 6.60 -12.70
N GLN A 245 14.73 7.04 -12.90
CA GLN A 245 14.39 8.43 -13.20
C GLN A 245 14.76 9.37 -12.04
N GLU A 246 14.53 8.94 -10.80
CA GLU A 246 14.81 9.72 -9.61
C GLU A 246 16.26 9.53 -9.11
N GLY A 247 17.01 8.62 -9.68
CA GLY A 247 18.40 8.35 -9.29
C GLY A 247 18.51 7.94 -7.84
N VAL A 248 17.73 6.94 -7.40
CA VAL A 248 17.70 6.54 -5.99
C VAL A 248 18.90 5.69 -5.61
N HIS A 249 19.32 5.79 -4.36
CA HIS A 249 20.43 5.02 -3.81
C HIS A 249 19.98 3.71 -3.15
N VAL A 250 18.67 3.58 -2.86
CA VAL A 250 18.07 2.39 -2.25
C VAL A 250 16.63 2.24 -2.73
N VAL A 251 16.22 1.01 -3.02
CA VAL A 251 14.83 0.65 -3.25
C VAL A 251 14.30 -0.15 -2.07
N GLY A 252 13.28 0.38 -1.39
CA GLY A 252 12.55 -0.30 -0.33
C GLY A 252 11.23 -0.86 -0.86
N LEU A 253 11.01 -2.17 -0.74
CA LEU A 253 9.77 -2.82 -1.15
C LEU A 253 8.97 -3.26 0.07
N SER A 254 7.69 -2.89 0.11
CA SER A 254 6.75 -3.32 1.14
C SER A 254 5.77 -4.34 0.55
N VAL A 255 5.89 -5.62 0.92
CA VAL A 255 5.06 -6.70 0.38
C VAL A 255 4.33 -7.41 1.51
N LEU A 256 3.00 -7.40 1.47
CA LEU A 256 2.14 -8.00 2.50
C LEU A 256 1.29 -9.17 1.97
N SER A 257 1.16 -9.29 0.64
CA SER A 257 0.21 -10.16 -0.05
C SER A 257 0.74 -11.56 -0.39
N GLY A 258 1.91 -11.95 0.10
CA GLY A 258 2.52 -13.25 -0.23
C GLY A 258 3.14 -13.34 -1.64
N SER A 259 3.05 -12.29 -2.45
CA SER A 259 3.60 -12.25 -3.82
C SER A 259 5.10 -11.90 -3.90
N HIS A 260 5.81 -11.91 -2.76
CA HIS A 260 7.21 -11.48 -2.69
C HIS A 260 8.16 -12.30 -3.56
N LEU A 261 7.94 -13.61 -3.69
CA LEU A 261 8.77 -14.48 -4.54
C LEU A 261 8.63 -14.19 -6.04
N GLU A 262 7.57 -13.50 -6.45
CA GLU A 262 7.34 -13.10 -7.83
C GLU A 262 7.77 -11.65 -8.09
N VAL A 263 7.31 -10.72 -7.24
CA VAL A 263 7.48 -9.29 -7.52
C VAL A 263 8.87 -8.77 -7.18
N VAL A 264 9.57 -9.36 -6.19
CA VAL A 264 10.91 -8.91 -5.79
C VAL A 264 11.95 -9.24 -6.86
N PRO A 265 12.05 -10.50 -7.36
CA PRO A 265 12.94 -10.81 -8.48
C PRO A 265 12.66 -9.96 -9.71
N ALA A 266 11.38 -9.73 -10.06
CA ALA A 266 11.03 -8.90 -11.21
C ALA A 266 11.52 -7.44 -11.08
N VAL A 267 11.56 -6.88 -9.86
CA VAL A 267 12.16 -5.54 -9.63
C VAL A 267 13.68 -5.62 -9.73
N VAL A 268 14.31 -6.61 -9.11
CA VAL A 268 15.79 -6.77 -9.14
C VAL A 268 16.30 -6.96 -10.57
N ASP A 269 15.64 -7.84 -11.33
CA ASP A 269 16.02 -8.08 -12.72
C ASP A 269 15.79 -6.83 -13.59
N GLY A 270 14.67 -6.13 -13.39
CA GLY A 270 14.41 -4.88 -14.08
C GLY A 270 15.44 -3.78 -13.76
N LEU A 271 15.92 -3.68 -12.52
CA LEU A 271 17.01 -2.75 -12.16
C LEU A 271 18.31 -3.12 -12.86
N ARG A 272 18.66 -4.42 -12.92
CA ARG A 272 19.84 -4.91 -13.66
C ARG A 272 19.75 -4.59 -15.14
N GLU A 273 18.61 -4.86 -15.79
CA GLU A 273 18.38 -4.54 -17.19
C GLU A 273 18.47 -3.03 -17.48
N ALA A 274 18.09 -2.19 -16.52
CA ALA A 274 18.20 -0.74 -16.61
C ALA A 274 19.60 -0.20 -16.28
N GLY A 275 20.57 -1.05 -15.92
CA GLY A 275 21.94 -0.64 -15.56
C GLY A 275 22.05 0.00 -14.18
N ALA A 276 21.14 -0.35 -13.26
CA ALA A 276 21.09 0.10 -11.85
C ALA A 276 21.30 -1.10 -10.89
N ASP A 277 22.19 -2.00 -11.24
CA ASP A 277 22.52 -3.23 -10.50
C ASP A 277 23.27 -2.97 -9.18
N ASP A 278 23.80 -1.77 -9.00
CA ASP A 278 24.43 -1.29 -7.77
C ASP A 278 23.43 -0.72 -6.74
N VAL A 279 22.17 -0.58 -7.10
CA VAL A 279 21.12 -0.09 -6.19
C VAL A 279 20.59 -1.22 -5.32
N PRO A 280 20.86 -1.23 -4.01
CA PRO A 280 20.39 -2.28 -3.12
C PRO A 280 18.87 -2.25 -2.97
N VAL A 281 18.27 -3.45 -2.93
CA VAL A 281 16.85 -3.66 -2.71
C VAL A 281 16.63 -4.19 -1.30
N VAL A 282 15.86 -3.47 -0.48
CA VAL A 282 15.46 -3.86 0.88
C VAL A 282 13.99 -4.25 0.85
N VAL A 283 13.68 -5.46 1.30
CA VAL A 283 12.31 -5.98 1.28
C VAL A 283 11.79 -6.12 2.70
N GLY A 284 10.59 -5.60 2.94
CA GLY A 284 9.88 -5.69 4.21
C GLY A 284 8.42 -6.10 4.02
N GLY A 285 7.82 -6.57 5.11
CA GLY A 285 6.44 -7.05 5.14
C GLY A 285 6.31 -8.35 5.92
N ILE A 286 5.35 -9.18 5.56
CA ILE A 286 5.20 -10.53 6.13
C ILE A 286 5.87 -11.51 5.18
N ILE A 287 7.13 -11.85 5.44
CA ILE A 287 7.95 -12.75 4.63
C ILE A 287 8.34 -13.93 5.51
N PRO A 288 7.92 -15.16 5.17
CA PRO A 288 8.35 -16.36 5.85
C PRO A 288 9.87 -16.51 5.86
N PRO A 289 10.48 -17.08 6.91
CA PRO A 289 11.95 -17.24 7.01
C PRO A 289 12.56 -18.03 5.84
N GLU A 290 11.86 -19.06 5.35
CA GLU A 290 12.26 -19.85 4.19
C GLU A 290 12.31 -19.01 2.91
N ASP A 291 11.30 -18.18 2.67
CA ASP A 291 11.24 -17.29 1.51
C ASP A 291 12.28 -16.17 1.59
N ALA A 292 12.55 -15.69 2.82
CA ALA A 292 13.61 -14.70 3.04
C ALA A 292 15.01 -15.26 2.72
N ALA A 293 15.21 -16.56 2.84
CA ALA A 293 16.45 -17.22 2.42
C ALA A 293 16.58 -17.20 0.88
N VAL A 294 15.50 -17.56 0.17
CA VAL A 294 15.44 -17.55 -1.30
C VAL A 294 15.66 -16.14 -1.86
N LEU A 295 15.07 -15.12 -1.25
CA LEU A 295 15.19 -13.73 -1.72
C LEU A 295 16.60 -13.11 -1.49
N ARG A 296 17.46 -13.74 -0.71
CA ARG A 296 18.85 -13.27 -0.47
C ARG A 296 19.88 -13.86 -1.45
N GLU A 297 19.51 -14.90 -2.17
CA GLU A 297 20.31 -15.53 -3.23
C GLU A 297 20.21 -14.75 -4.55
#